data_b1410754315dbdca5e54dfdfb281a0fc
#
_entry.id   b1410754315dbdca5e54dfdfb281a0fc
#
_cell.length_a   1.000
_cell.length_b   1.000
_cell.length_c   1.000
_cell.angle_alpha   90.00
_cell.angle_beta   90.00
_cell.angle_gamma   90.00
#
_symmetry.space_group_name_H-M   'P 1'
#
loop_
_entity.id
_entity.type
_entity.pdbx_description
1 polymer ?
#
loop_
_entity_poly.entity_id
_entity_poly.type
_entity_poly.pdbx_seq_one_letter_code
_entity_poly.pdbx_strand_id
1 'polypeptide(L)'
;MPRKSKTVRLAQARDLKAGYEAANAQKLGPFDFICQMIGYMERDKYPSKRQRDWLDKLIEDGVPEPKGDSDIIVKMKAAVEVFDTAGKSWEADTLRDFIGREIRGWDFSEKQVALRDRLLAGSFDVAEGKHILEVTPEMEDELKNAVLLYRGYTEMWRIDRPALRRAVDKVNEFLHGNGHIEQYHYDKVTKGVGAKLRKLAKPRWSAGDLGFVFNRLTKQKEAAVCMSDVFVTHAGQISNEWIIGGIHQVIEQDGVSKR
;
A
#
# COMPACT_ATOMS: atom_id res chain seq x y z
N MET A 1 6.66 0.81 -50.96
CA MET A 1 7.77 1.08 -50.04
C MET A 1 8.75 -0.08 -50.01
N PRO A 2 10.06 0.12 -49.91
CA PRO A 2 11.01 -0.97 -49.77
C PRO A 2 10.74 -1.76 -48.47
N ARG A 3 10.93 -3.08 -48.56
CA ARG A 3 10.62 -3.99 -47.43
C ARG A 3 11.64 -3.77 -46.31
N LYS A 4 11.20 -3.20 -45.17
CA LYS A 4 12.08 -3.00 -44.00
C LYS A 4 12.55 -4.36 -43.41
N SER A 5 13.83 -4.45 -43.05
CA SER A 5 14.33 -5.65 -42.34
C SER A 5 13.74 -5.76 -40.95
N LYS A 6 13.81 -6.97 -40.35
CA LYS A 6 13.39 -7.22 -38.99
C LYS A 6 14.16 -6.33 -37.99
N THR A 7 15.48 -6.22 -38.17
CA THR A 7 16.35 -5.43 -37.28
C THR A 7 16.00 -3.95 -37.30
N VAL A 8 15.78 -3.37 -38.49
CA VAL A 8 15.37 -1.95 -38.64
C VAL A 8 14.02 -1.74 -37.96
N ARG A 9 13.04 -2.63 -38.20
CA ARG A 9 11.71 -2.49 -37.62
C ARG A 9 11.73 -2.63 -36.08
N LEU A 10 12.57 -3.55 -35.54
CA LEU A 10 12.75 -3.69 -34.10
C LEU A 10 13.35 -2.43 -33.45
N ALA A 11 14.38 -1.83 -34.08
CA ALA A 11 14.97 -0.58 -33.61
C ALA A 11 13.92 0.54 -33.57
N GLN A 12 13.20 0.74 -34.67
CA GLN A 12 12.15 1.76 -34.75
C GLN A 12 11.01 1.55 -33.77
N ALA A 13 10.63 0.27 -33.50
CA ALA A 13 9.61 -0.04 -32.52
C ALA A 13 10.08 0.28 -31.09
N ARG A 14 11.37 0.06 -30.77
CA ARG A 14 11.95 0.45 -29.47
C ARG A 14 11.99 1.96 -29.31
N ASP A 15 12.37 2.70 -30.37
CA ASP A 15 12.37 4.17 -30.35
C ASP A 15 10.95 4.70 -30.14
N LEU A 16 9.97 4.12 -30.83
CA LEU A 16 8.56 4.48 -30.66
C LEU A 16 8.07 4.17 -29.23
N LYS A 17 8.42 3.01 -28.67
CA LYS A 17 8.12 2.65 -27.28
C LYS A 17 8.68 3.68 -26.32
N ALA A 18 9.96 4.05 -26.46
CA ALA A 18 10.59 5.06 -25.62
C ALA A 18 9.88 6.43 -25.74
N GLY A 19 9.43 6.79 -26.93
CA GLY A 19 8.63 8.00 -27.15
C GLY A 19 7.29 7.98 -26.39
N TYR A 20 6.58 6.84 -26.39
CA TYR A 20 5.35 6.67 -25.60
C TYR A 20 5.61 6.75 -24.09
N GLU A 21 6.73 6.18 -23.62
CA GLU A 21 7.15 6.24 -22.21
C GLU A 21 7.48 7.69 -21.80
N ALA A 22 8.26 8.40 -22.59
CA ALA A 22 8.57 9.81 -22.35
C ALA A 22 7.34 10.73 -22.37
N ALA A 23 6.33 10.37 -23.17
CA ALA A 23 5.05 11.07 -23.20
C ALA A 23 4.08 10.66 -22.09
N ASN A 24 4.44 9.69 -21.20
CA ASN A 24 3.54 9.02 -20.25
C ASN A 24 2.25 8.49 -20.91
N ALA A 25 2.38 8.01 -22.16
CA ALA A 25 1.28 7.58 -23.01
C ALA A 25 1.09 6.03 -23.02
N GLN A 26 1.66 5.31 -22.05
CA GLN A 26 1.65 3.84 -21.98
C GLN A 26 0.23 3.24 -21.90
N LYS A 27 -0.74 4.01 -21.38
CA LYS A 27 -2.14 3.59 -21.30
C LYS A 27 -2.91 3.76 -22.63
N LEU A 28 -2.26 4.23 -23.70
CA LEU A 28 -2.88 4.26 -25.01
C LEU A 28 -2.81 2.87 -25.68
N GLY A 29 -3.91 2.43 -26.30
CA GLY A 29 -4.06 1.09 -26.87
C GLY A 29 -2.94 0.61 -27.82
N PRO A 30 -2.28 1.46 -28.63
CA PRO A 30 -1.13 1.05 -29.42
C PRO A 30 0.10 0.60 -28.63
N PHE A 31 0.31 1.07 -27.39
CA PHE A 31 1.51 0.78 -26.61
C PHE A 31 1.67 -0.72 -26.31
N ASP A 32 0.62 -1.39 -25.87
CA ASP A 32 0.65 -2.83 -25.59
C ASP A 32 1.01 -3.64 -26.83
N PHE A 33 0.45 -3.26 -27.98
CA PHE A 33 0.78 -3.90 -29.26
C PHE A 33 2.25 -3.68 -29.64
N ILE A 34 2.79 -2.47 -29.46
CA ILE A 34 4.21 -2.16 -29.71
C ILE A 34 5.09 -3.05 -28.83
N CYS A 35 4.82 -3.13 -27.50
CA CYS A 35 5.54 -3.98 -26.57
C CYS A 35 5.47 -5.47 -26.95
N GLN A 36 4.29 -5.94 -27.37
CA GLN A 36 4.09 -7.30 -27.83
C GLN A 36 4.92 -7.59 -29.10
N MET A 37 4.96 -6.68 -30.05
CA MET A 37 5.74 -6.85 -31.28
C MET A 37 7.25 -6.82 -31.04
N ILE A 38 7.73 -5.98 -30.15
CA ILE A 38 9.14 -5.98 -29.71
C ILE A 38 9.48 -7.36 -29.13
N GLY A 39 8.77 -7.84 -28.12
CA GLY A 39 9.03 -9.13 -27.51
C GLY A 39 8.86 -10.32 -28.47
N TYR A 40 8.05 -10.18 -29.52
CA TYR A 40 7.90 -11.20 -30.56
C TYR A 40 9.15 -11.27 -31.44
N MET A 41 9.66 -10.10 -31.87
CA MET A 41 10.84 -10.00 -32.72
C MET A 41 12.16 -10.33 -31.99
N GLU A 42 12.26 -10.02 -30.68
CA GLU A 42 13.39 -10.38 -29.81
C GLU A 42 13.54 -11.90 -29.64
N ARG A 43 12.43 -12.64 -29.64
CA ARG A 43 12.42 -14.11 -29.60
C ARG A 43 12.58 -14.76 -30.98
N ASP A 44 13.17 -14.05 -31.90
CA ASP A 44 13.44 -14.46 -33.29
C ASP A 44 12.18 -14.85 -34.10
N LYS A 45 10.98 -14.53 -33.62
CA LYS A 45 9.75 -14.74 -34.36
C LYS A 45 9.51 -13.62 -35.37
N TYR A 46 8.84 -13.96 -36.47
CA TYR A 46 8.52 -12.99 -37.51
C TYR A 46 7.03 -12.62 -37.41
N PRO A 47 6.69 -11.32 -37.19
CA PRO A 47 5.29 -10.91 -37.17
C PRO A 47 4.59 -11.20 -38.51
N SER A 48 3.29 -11.47 -38.49
CA SER A 48 2.49 -11.65 -39.70
C SER A 48 2.48 -10.38 -40.57
N LYS A 49 2.09 -10.53 -41.81
CA LYS A 49 2.00 -9.35 -42.72
C LYS A 49 1.15 -8.23 -42.14
N ARG A 50 -0.04 -8.58 -41.63
CA ARG A 50 -0.97 -7.60 -41.02
C ARG A 50 -0.38 -6.92 -39.77
N GLN A 51 0.36 -7.66 -38.95
CA GLN A 51 1.05 -7.07 -37.77
C GLN A 51 2.19 -6.14 -38.19
N ARG A 52 2.95 -6.49 -39.21
CA ARG A 52 4.01 -5.61 -39.73
C ARG A 52 3.44 -4.33 -40.31
N ASP A 53 2.41 -4.45 -41.13
CA ASP A 53 1.77 -3.30 -41.79
C ASP A 53 1.20 -2.33 -40.74
N TRP A 54 0.61 -2.88 -39.65
CA TRP A 54 0.09 -2.09 -38.54
C TRP A 54 1.22 -1.43 -37.72
N LEU A 55 2.29 -2.17 -37.42
CA LEU A 55 3.46 -1.64 -36.72
C LEU A 55 4.16 -0.56 -37.53
N ASP A 56 4.33 -0.77 -38.85
CA ASP A 56 4.94 0.22 -39.74
C ASP A 56 4.10 1.51 -39.77
N LYS A 57 2.78 1.38 -39.76
CA LYS A 57 1.89 2.54 -39.65
C LYS A 57 2.05 3.28 -38.34
N LEU A 58 2.10 2.58 -37.22
CA LEU A 58 2.30 3.20 -35.89
C LEU A 58 3.66 3.89 -35.77
N ILE A 59 4.71 3.35 -36.44
CA ILE A 59 6.03 3.98 -36.53
C ILE A 59 5.97 5.26 -37.35
N GLU A 60 5.19 5.27 -38.44
CA GLU A 60 4.98 6.43 -39.29
C GLU A 60 4.14 7.51 -38.61
N ASP A 61 3.06 7.11 -37.92
CA ASP A 61 2.17 8.01 -37.17
C ASP A 61 2.87 8.62 -35.92
N GLY A 62 3.88 7.89 -35.37
CA GLY A 62 4.63 8.35 -34.21
C GLY A 62 3.83 8.34 -32.92
N VAL A 63 4.32 9.08 -31.89
CA VAL A 63 3.60 9.31 -30.64
C VAL A 63 2.51 10.35 -30.92
N PRO A 64 1.24 10.09 -30.52
CA PRO A 64 0.16 11.03 -30.78
C PRO A 64 0.40 12.38 -30.09
N GLU A 65 0.17 13.46 -30.81
CA GLU A 65 0.18 14.80 -30.25
C GLU A 65 -1.01 15.00 -29.27
N PRO A 66 -0.79 15.71 -28.15
CA PRO A 66 -1.87 16.01 -27.23
C PRO A 66 -2.95 16.86 -27.88
N LYS A 67 -4.22 16.45 -27.75
CA LYS A 67 -5.39 17.22 -28.17
C LYS A 67 -5.96 18.10 -27.06
N GLY A 68 -5.62 17.79 -25.81
CA GLY A 68 -6.05 18.51 -24.62
C GLY A 68 -5.05 19.58 -24.18
N ASP A 69 -5.21 20.04 -22.94
CA ASP A 69 -4.38 21.10 -22.36
C ASP A 69 -2.94 20.60 -22.09
N SER A 70 -2.00 21.13 -22.86
CA SER A 70 -0.58 20.78 -22.76
C SER A 70 0.03 21.16 -21.39
N ASP A 71 -0.41 22.26 -20.77
CA ASP A 71 0.12 22.72 -19.49
C ASP A 71 -0.32 21.80 -18.35
N ILE A 72 -1.56 21.32 -18.40
CA ILE A 72 -2.08 20.32 -17.47
C ILE A 72 -1.32 18.98 -17.64
N ILE A 73 -1.05 18.57 -18.88
CA ILE A 73 -0.27 17.36 -19.14
C ILE A 73 1.14 17.47 -18.54
N VAL A 74 1.81 18.61 -18.70
CA VAL A 74 3.15 18.85 -18.12
C VAL A 74 3.11 18.76 -16.59
N LYS A 75 2.11 19.39 -15.95
CA LYS A 75 1.94 19.32 -14.47
C LYS A 75 1.67 17.89 -14.01
N MET A 76 0.81 17.16 -14.70
CA MET A 76 0.55 15.75 -14.36
C MET A 76 1.80 14.87 -14.52
N LYS A 77 2.62 15.09 -15.57
CA LYS A 77 3.89 14.36 -15.74
C LYS A 77 4.85 14.59 -14.59
N ALA A 78 5.05 15.85 -14.18
CA ALA A 78 5.89 16.17 -13.03
C ALA A 78 5.38 15.52 -11.73
N ALA A 79 4.06 15.52 -11.51
CA ALA A 79 3.45 14.87 -10.37
C ALA A 79 3.61 13.33 -10.39
N VAL A 80 3.55 12.70 -11.57
CA VAL A 80 3.82 11.25 -11.73
C VAL A 80 5.24 10.91 -11.28
N GLU A 81 6.25 11.69 -11.67
CA GLU A 81 7.65 11.46 -11.26
C GLU A 81 7.83 11.56 -9.73
N VAL A 82 7.16 12.54 -9.10
CA VAL A 82 7.16 12.70 -7.63
C VAL A 82 6.53 11.48 -6.96
N PHE A 83 5.36 11.03 -7.43
CA PHE A 83 4.67 9.88 -6.84
C PHE A 83 5.42 8.56 -7.07
N ASP A 84 6.04 8.37 -8.24
CA ASP A 84 6.88 7.19 -8.50
C ASP A 84 8.08 7.13 -7.55
N THR A 85 8.77 8.26 -7.37
CA THR A 85 9.91 8.36 -6.44
C THR A 85 9.50 8.07 -4.99
N ALA A 86 8.29 8.51 -4.61
CA ALA A 86 7.73 8.27 -3.28
C ALA A 86 7.06 6.88 -3.12
N GLY A 87 7.05 6.05 -4.16
CA GLY A 87 6.40 4.72 -4.13
C GLY A 87 4.87 4.76 -4.09
N LYS A 88 4.26 5.88 -4.46
CA LYS A 88 2.80 6.09 -4.51
C LYS A 88 2.23 5.65 -5.86
N SER A 89 2.25 4.34 -6.11
CA SER A 89 1.91 3.77 -7.43
C SER A 89 0.47 4.04 -7.88
N TRP A 90 -0.49 4.07 -6.96
CA TRP A 90 -1.89 4.32 -7.30
C TRP A 90 -2.10 5.74 -7.82
N GLU A 91 -1.51 6.74 -7.17
CA GLU A 91 -1.55 8.14 -7.54
C GLU A 91 -0.88 8.36 -8.91
N ALA A 92 0.31 7.76 -9.08
CA ALA A 92 1.04 7.82 -10.35
C ALA A 92 0.25 7.18 -11.50
N ASP A 93 -0.30 5.97 -11.31
CA ASP A 93 -1.09 5.28 -12.33
C ASP A 93 -2.39 6.02 -12.67
N THR A 94 -3.04 6.61 -11.66
CA THR A 94 -4.24 7.43 -11.88
C THR A 94 -3.93 8.65 -12.75
N LEU A 95 -2.82 9.34 -12.47
CA LEU A 95 -2.41 10.48 -13.30
C LEU A 95 -1.98 10.04 -14.71
N ARG A 96 -1.34 8.88 -14.88
CA ARG A 96 -1.04 8.33 -16.22
C ARG A 96 -2.31 8.06 -17.03
N ASP A 97 -3.37 7.53 -16.38
CA ASP A 97 -4.67 7.37 -17.06
C ASP A 97 -5.28 8.72 -17.47
N PHE A 98 -5.14 9.75 -16.61
CA PHE A 98 -5.61 11.09 -16.91
C PHE A 98 -4.80 11.76 -18.05
N ILE A 99 -3.49 11.62 -18.06
CA ILE A 99 -2.64 12.05 -19.17
C ILE A 99 -3.09 11.40 -20.48
N GLY A 100 -3.36 10.08 -20.46
CA GLY A 100 -3.88 9.37 -21.62
C GLY A 100 -5.22 9.89 -22.11
N ARG A 101 -6.10 10.39 -21.24
CA ARG A 101 -7.37 11.04 -21.60
C ARG A 101 -7.14 12.41 -22.20
N GLU A 102 -6.30 13.26 -21.58
CA GLU A 102 -5.94 14.59 -22.11
C GLU A 102 -5.30 14.50 -23.51
N ILE A 103 -4.36 13.57 -23.72
CA ILE A 103 -3.74 13.36 -25.04
C ILE A 103 -4.80 13.06 -26.10
N ARG A 104 -5.87 12.33 -25.73
CA ARG A 104 -6.98 12.00 -26.65
C ARG A 104 -8.01 13.12 -26.79
N GLY A 105 -7.95 14.15 -25.94
CA GLY A 105 -8.96 15.21 -25.87
C GLY A 105 -10.31 14.70 -25.36
N TRP A 106 -10.30 13.77 -24.38
CA TRP A 106 -11.53 13.25 -23.78
C TRP A 106 -11.93 14.09 -22.58
N ASP A 107 -13.19 14.42 -22.49
CA ASP A 107 -13.74 15.19 -21.39
C ASP A 107 -13.65 14.44 -20.06
N PHE A 108 -13.39 15.20 -19.00
CA PHE A 108 -13.42 14.72 -17.63
C PHE A 108 -14.75 15.04 -16.96
N SER A 109 -15.27 14.11 -16.18
CA SER A 109 -16.36 14.43 -15.25
C SER A 109 -15.86 15.33 -14.12
N GLU A 110 -16.77 16.08 -13.48
CA GLU A 110 -16.44 16.93 -12.33
C GLU A 110 -15.65 16.20 -11.23
N LYS A 111 -16.03 14.95 -10.94
CA LYS A 111 -15.34 14.10 -9.96
C LYS A 111 -13.89 13.77 -10.39
N GLN A 112 -13.66 13.57 -11.68
CA GLN A 112 -12.33 13.30 -12.20
C GLN A 112 -11.46 14.56 -12.20
N VAL A 113 -12.03 15.72 -12.53
CA VAL A 113 -11.34 17.02 -12.40
C VAL A 113 -10.94 17.25 -10.95
N ALA A 114 -11.88 17.11 -10.00
CA ALA A 114 -11.60 17.28 -8.56
C ALA A 114 -10.53 16.29 -8.06
N LEU A 115 -10.53 15.04 -8.54
CA LEU A 115 -9.50 14.06 -8.19
C LEU A 115 -8.14 14.45 -8.78
N ARG A 116 -8.07 14.84 -10.04
CA ARG A 116 -6.85 15.32 -10.70
C ARG A 116 -6.23 16.48 -9.93
N ASP A 117 -7.03 17.51 -9.62
CA ASP A 117 -6.56 18.71 -8.95
C ASP A 117 -6.09 18.41 -7.52
N ARG A 118 -6.76 17.48 -6.82
CA ARG A 118 -6.31 16.99 -5.52
C ARG A 118 -4.97 16.25 -5.62
N LEU A 119 -4.77 15.41 -6.64
CA LEU A 119 -3.50 14.71 -6.84
C LEU A 119 -2.37 15.68 -7.19
N LEU A 120 -2.63 16.68 -8.03
CA LEU A 120 -1.66 17.72 -8.36
C LEU A 120 -1.26 18.53 -7.11
N ALA A 121 -2.22 18.93 -6.28
CA ALA A 121 -1.92 19.60 -5.00
C ALA A 121 -1.11 18.67 -4.07
N GLY A 122 -1.54 17.41 -3.93
CA GLY A 122 -0.86 16.43 -3.07
C GLY A 122 0.57 16.12 -3.52
N SER A 123 0.90 16.25 -4.80
CA SER A 123 2.27 16.03 -5.27
C SER A 123 3.28 17.02 -4.71
N PHE A 124 2.88 18.27 -4.43
CA PHE A 124 3.74 19.25 -3.77
C PHE A 124 4.04 18.84 -2.31
N ASP A 125 3.03 18.41 -1.58
CA ASP A 125 3.23 17.93 -0.20
C ASP A 125 4.14 16.70 -0.15
N VAL A 126 4.04 15.81 -1.14
CA VAL A 126 4.93 14.66 -1.27
C VAL A 126 6.35 15.09 -1.60
N ALA A 127 6.55 16.02 -2.54
CA ALA A 127 7.86 16.54 -2.90
C ALA A 127 8.57 17.23 -1.71
N GLU A 128 7.80 17.90 -0.84
CA GLU A 128 8.31 18.56 0.37
C GLU A 128 8.45 17.60 1.57
N GLY A 129 8.11 16.32 1.42
CA GLY A 129 8.16 15.33 2.49
C GLY A 129 7.09 15.49 3.58
N LYS A 130 6.14 16.41 3.43
CA LYS A 130 5.06 16.65 4.40
C LYS A 130 4.11 15.46 4.62
N HIS A 131 4.13 14.49 3.71
CA HIS A 131 3.35 13.27 3.85
C HIS A 131 3.94 12.28 4.87
N ILE A 132 5.22 12.47 5.23
CA ILE A 132 5.93 11.62 6.19
C ILE A 132 5.52 12.04 7.60
N LEU A 133 5.08 11.06 8.40
CA LEU A 133 4.71 11.26 9.77
C LEU A 133 5.96 11.27 10.65
N GLU A 134 6.16 12.35 11.43
CA GLU A 134 7.12 12.34 12.51
C GLU A 134 6.57 11.51 13.68
N VAL A 135 7.18 10.34 13.90
CA VAL A 135 6.73 9.39 14.90
C VAL A 135 7.45 9.65 16.21
N THR A 136 6.69 9.99 17.27
CA THR A 136 7.23 10.07 18.63
C THR A 136 7.45 8.68 19.23
N PRO A 137 8.26 8.53 20.30
CA PRO A 137 8.42 7.24 20.99
C PRO A 137 7.10 6.62 21.46
N GLU A 138 6.16 7.46 21.94
CA GLU A 138 4.83 7.00 22.39
C GLU A 138 4.00 6.46 21.21
N MET A 139 4.06 7.13 20.05
CA MET A 139 3.40 6.66 18.83
C MET A 139 4.03 5.36 18.33
N GLU A 140 5.34 5.23 18.44
CA GLU A 140 6.05 4.00 18.05
C GLU A 140 5.62 2.82 18.93
N ASP A 141 5.50 3.01 20.24
CA ASP A 141 5.03 1.98 21.17
C ASP A 141 3.55 1.64 20.92
N GLU A 142 2.71 2.64 20.60
CA GLU A 142 1.33 2.38 20.19
C GLU A 142 1.27 1.55 18.91
N LEU A 143 2.12 1.85 17.92
CA LEU A 143 2.20 1.08 16.68
C LEU A 143 2.68 -0.35 16.91
N LYS A 144 3.70 -0.58 17.75
CA LYS A 144 4.17 -1.92 18.14
C LYS A 144 3.01 -2.74 18.74
N ASN A 145 2.31 -2.15 19.69
CA ASN A 145 1.15 -2.77 20.29
C ASN A 145 0.03 -3.05 19.28
N ALA A 146 -0.25 -2.09 18.39
CA ALA A 146 -1.27 -2.23 17.38
C ALA A 146 -0.97 -3.38 16.39
N VAL A 147 0.29 -3.53 15.99
CA VAL A 147 0.74 -4.63 15.12
C VAL A 147 0.59 -5.98 15.83
N LEU A 148 0.99 -6.07 17.09
CA LEU A 148 0.80 -7.29 17.89
C LEU A 148 -0.69 -7.63 18.04
N LEU A 149 -1.53 -6.66 18.39
CA LEU A 149 -2.98 -6.84 18.53
C LEU A 149 -3.64 -7.28 17.22
N TYR A 150 -3.15 -6.78 16.05
CA TYR A 150 -3.61 -7.22 14.74
C TYR A 150 -3.35 -8.72 14.51
N ARG A 151 -2.22 -9.26 14.96
CA ARG A 151 -1.90 -10.69 14.86
C ARG A 151 -2.91 -11.57 15.60
N GLY A 152 -3.48 -11.08 16.70
CA GLY A 152 -4.49 -11.77 17.49
C GLY A 152 -5.91 -11.81 16.87
N TYR A 153 -6.12 -11.28 15.66
CA TYR A 153 -7.35 -11.48 14.92
C TYR A 153 -7.28 -12.73 14.04
N THR A 154 -8.44 -13.35 13.78
CA THR A 154 -8.53 -14.53 12.91
C THR A 154 -8.04 -14.20 11.50
N GLU A 155 -7.56 -15.22 10.79
CA GLU A 155 -7.09 -15.06 9.42
C GLU A 155 -8.19 -14.51 8.49
N MET A 156 -9.41 -15.05 8.59
CA MET A 156 -10.55 -14.55 7.83
C MET A 156 -10.81 -13.07 8.07
N TRP A 157 -10.77 -12.60 9.32
CA TRP A 157 -10.96 -11.20 9.64
C TRP A 157 -9.88 -10.30 8.99
N ARG A 158 -8.64 -10.80 8.89
CA ARG A 158 -7.51 -10.08 8.25
C ARG A 158 -7.63 -10.05 6.73
N ILE A 159 -8.10 -11.15 6.11
CA ILE A 159 -8.31 -11.25 4.66
C ILE A 159 -9.39 -10.26 4.19
N ASP A 160 -10.48 -10.13 4.96
CA ASP A 160 -11.59 -9.21 4.64
C ASP A 160 -11.21 -7.73 4.71
N ARG A 161 -9.98 -7.41 5.16
CA ARG A 161 -9.50 -6.03 5.34
C ARG A 161 -8.16 -5.77 4.65
N PRO A 162 -8.10 -5.86 3.32
CA PRO A 162 -6.85 -5.78 2.57
C PRO A 162 -6.14 -4.42 2.74
N ALA A 163 -6.90 -3.32 2.90
CA ALA A 163 -6.32 -1.99 3.14
C ALA A 163 -5.66 -1.88 4.52
N LEU A 164 -6.24 -2.51 5.56
CA LEU A 164 -5.63 -2.57 6.89
C LEU A 164 -4.37 -3.45 6.87
N ARG A 165 -4.43 -4.59 6.20
CA ARG A 165 -3.28 -5.49 6.06
C ARG A 165 -2.09 -4.76 5.44
N ARG A 166 -2.29 -4.07 4.31
CA ARG A 166 -1.22 -3.27 3.67
C ARG A 166 -0.66 -2.18 4.59
N ALA A 167 -1.52 -1.52 5.36
CA ALA A 167 -1.06 -0.52 6.32
C ALA A 167 -0.22 -1.16 7.45
N VAL A 168 -0.60 -2.33 7.95
CA VAL A 168 0.17 -3.09 8.95
C VAL A 168 1.53 -3.53 8.37
N ASP A 169 1.56 -3.98 7.12
CA ASP A 169 2.82 -4.36 6.46
C ASP A 169 3.77 -3.16 6.37
N LYS A 170 3.27 -1.97 6.01
CA LYS A 170 4.06 -0.72 6.00
C LYS A 170 4.55 -0.29 7.38
N VAL A 171 3.71 -0.41 8.40
CA VAL A 171 4.11 -0.15 9.79
C VAL A 171 5.18 -1.14 10.25
N ASN A 172 5.08 -2.41 9.88
CA ASN A 172 6.11 -3.41 10.19
C ASN A 172 7.45 -3.06 9.52
N GLU A 173 7.46 -2.67 8.23
CA GLU A 173 8.66 -2.21 7.53
C GLU A 173 9.33 -1.06 8.29
N PHE A 174 8.54 -0.06 8.70
CA PHE A 174 9.03 1.09 9.48
C PHE A 174 9.62 0.67 10.83
N LEU A 175 8.93 -0.17 11.61
CA LEU A 175 9.39 -0.64 12.92
C LEU A 175 10.68 -1.48 12.86
N HIS A 176 11.01 -2.04 11.69
CA HIS A 176 12.28 -2.73 11.43
C HIS A 176 13.36 -1.79 10.85
N GLY A 177 13.14 -0.48 10.87
CA GLY A 177 14.10 0.51 10.37
C GLY A 177 14.09 0.68 8.85
N ASN A 178 13.08 0.16 8.16
CA ASN A 178 12.96 0.24 6.73
C ASN A 178 11.88 1.25 6.31
N GLY A 179 12.31 2.39 5.77
CA GLY A 179 11.41 3.38 5.20
C GLY A 179 10.75 4.30 6.22
N HIS A 180 9.63 4.89 5.82
CA HIS A 180 8.84 5.85 6.59
C HIS A 180 7.37 5.45 6.57
N ILE A 181 6.58 6.05 7.46
CA ILE A 181 5.12 5.91 7.45
C ILE A 181 4.44 7.26 7.26
N GLU A 182 3.23 7.22 6.75
CA GLU A 182 2.36 8.37 6.60
C GLU A 182 1.30 8.38 7.70
N GLN A 183 0.70 9.56 7.95
CA GLN A 183 -0.44 9.69 8.86
C GLN A 183 -1.56 8.69 8.55
N TYR A 184 -1.79 8.42 7.25
CA TYR A 184 -2.77 7.41 6.82
C TYR A 184 -2.49 6.01 7.38
N HIS A 185 -1.22 5.57 7.37
CA HIS A 185 -0.85 4.24 7.86
C HIS A 185 -1.04 4.15 9.38
N TYR A 186 -0.58 5.17 10.11
CA TYR A 186 -0.78 5.29 11.56
C TYR A 186 -2.26 5.22 11.92
N ASP A 187 -3.08 6.11 11.34
CA ASP A 187 -4.53 6.16 11.57
C ASP A 187 -5.24 4.86 11.23
N LYS A 188 -4.86 4.25 10.10
CA LYS A 188 -5.49 3.02 9.62
C LYS A 188 -5.25 1.85 10.56
N VAL A 189 -4.00 1.72 11.06
CA VAL A 189 -3.63 0.63 11.96
C VAL A 189 -4.22 0.86 13.34
N THR A 190 -4.06 2.03 13.94
CA THR A 190 -4.57 2.34 15.29
C THR A 190 -6.09 2.30 15.36
N LYS A 191 -6.80 2.85 14.36
CA LYS A 191 -8.27 2.75 14.25
C LYS A 191 -8.72 1.31 14.00
N GLY A 192 -7.98 0.55 13.18
CA GLY A 192 -8.30 -0.83 12.84
C GLY A 192 -8.34 -1.78 14.04
N VAL A 193 -7.48 -1.56 15.02
CA VAL A 193 -7.42 -2.33 16.28
C VAL A 193 -7.89 -1.53 17.50
N GLY A 194 -8.50 -0.37 17.30
CA GLY A 194 -8.79 0.62 18.33
C GLY A 194 -9.61 0.10 19.52
N ALA A 195 -10.47 -0.89 19.33
CA ALA A 195 -11.20 -1.51 20.42
C ALA A 195 -10.26 -2.24 21.40
N LYS A 196 -9.26 -2.94 20.86
CA LYS A 196 -8.23 -3.61 21.69
C LYS A 196 -7.25 -2.63 22.32
N LEU A 197 -6.83 -1.57 21.58
CA LEU A 197 -5.99 -0.50 22.14
C LEU A 197 -6.67 0.19 23.33
N ARG A 198 -7.97 0.47 23.25
CA ARG A 198 -8.73 1.02 24.39
C ARG A 198 -8.76 0.09 25.59
N LYS A 199 -8.83 -1.24 25.39
CA LYS A 199 -8.71 -2.23 26.49
C LYS A 199 -7.30 -2.22 27.09
N LEU A 200 -6.28 -2.06 26.28
CA LEU A 200 -4.89 -1.95 26.73
C LEU A 200 -4.66 -0.68 27.56
N ALA A 201 -5.21 0.47 27.11
CA ALA A 201 -5.11 1.75 27.83
C ALA A 201 -5.93 1.79 29.12
N LYS A 202 -6.95 0.95 29.26
CA LYS A 202 -7.77 0.83 30.47
C LYS A 202 -7.85 -0.64 30.89
N PRO A 203 -6.77 -1.16 31.48
CA PRO A 203 -6.71 -2.57 31.88
C PRO A 203 -7.71 -2.87 32.98
N ARG A 204 -8.22 -4.09 32.96
CA ARG A 204 -9.10 -4.60 34.02
C ARG A 204 -8.33 -4.99 35.27
N TRP A 205 -7.06 -5.35 35.11
CA TRP A 205 -6.18 -5.85 36.13
C TRP A 205 -4.82 -5.14 36.04
N SER A 206 -4.26 -4.84 37.22
CA SER A 206 -2.94 -4.22 37.40
C SER A 206 -2.11 -5.03 38.39
N ALA A 207 -0.81 -4.80 38.40
CA ALA A 207 0.09 -5.44 39.37
C ALA A 207 -0.41 -5.24 40.80
N GLY A 208 -0.46 -6.33 41.57
CA GLY A 208 -0.98 -6.37 42.94
C GLY A 208 -2.46 -6.73 43.06
N ASP A 209 -3.24 -6.74 41.99
CA ASP A 209 -4.65 -7.12 42.01
C ASP A 209 -4.83 -8.61 42.35
N LEU A 210 -5.91 -8.91 43.05
CA LEU A 210 -6.32 -10.26 43.37
C LEU A 210 -7.50 -10.68 42.49
N GLY A 211 -7.38 -11.86 41.87
CA GLY A 211 -8.42 -12.45 41.06
C GLY A 211 -8.59 -13.94 41.25
N PHE A 212 -9.49 -14.54 40.50
CA PHE A 212 -9.72 -15.97 40.48
C PHE A 212 -9.60 -16.51 39.06
N VAL A 213 -8.77 -17.53 38.89
CA VAL A 213 -8.55 -18.21 37.60
C VAL A 213 -9.15 -19.62 37.71
N PHE A 214 -9.84 -20.05 36.65
CA PHE A 214 -10.36 -21.41 36.57
C PHE A 214 -9.24 -22.36 36.16
N ASN A 215 -8.83 -23.21 37.11
CA ASN A 215 -7.86 -24.27 36.84
C ASN A 215 -8.57 -25.43 36.13
N ARG A 216 -8.18 -25.71 34.90
CA ARG A 216 -8.77 -26.76 34.07
C ARG A 216 -8.48 -28.18 34.60
N LEU A 217 -7.38 -28.36 35.30
CA LEU A 217 -6.98 -29.66 35.87
C LEU A 217 -7.80 -30.00 37.11
N THR A 218 -7.87 -29.06 38.06
CA THR A 218 -8.60 -29.24 39.31
C THR A 218 -10.10 -28.98 39.19
N LYS A 219 -10.55 -28.38 38.04
CA LYS A 219 -11.93 -27.93 37.82
C LYS A 219 -12.43 -26.93 38.86
N GLN A 220 -11.54 -26.22 39.53
CA GLN A 220 -11.86 -25.25 40.59
C GLN A 220 -11.35 -23.86 40.25
N LYS A 221 -11.93 -22.84 40.87
CA LYS A 221 -11.40 -21.50 40.87
C LYS A 221 -10.31 -21.37 41.90
N GLU A 222 -9.13 -20.97 41.50
CA GLU A 222 -7.98 -20.75 42.35
C GLU A 222 -7.68 -19.26 42.47
N ALA A 223 -7.29 -18.83 43.68
CA ALA A 223 -6.87 -17.44 43.90
C ALA A 223 -5.56 -17.16 43.16
N ALA A 224 -5.48 -15.99 42.54
CA ALA A 224 -4.34 -15.55 41.77
C ALA A 224 -3.97 -14.12 42.12
N VAL A 225 -2.68 -13.80 42.07
CA VAL A 225 -2.13 -12.44 42.25
C VAL A 225 -1.56 -11.96 40.94
N CYS A 226 -1.97 -10.79 40.52
CA CYS A 226 -1.42 -10.14 39.33
C CYS A 226 -0.01 -9.61 39.61
N MET A 227 0.97 -9.97 38.78
CA MET A 227 2.38 -9.67 39.01
C MET A 227 2.93 -8.61 38.08
N SER A 228 2.23 -8.30 37.01
CA SER A 228 2.69 -7.31 36.00
C SER A 228 1.58 -6.34 35.64
N ASP A 229 1.99 -5.22 35.09
CA ASP A 229 1.09 -4.40 34.30
C ASP A 229 0.66 -5.16 33.04
N VAL A 230 -0.38 -4.66 32.39
CA VAL A 230 -0.92 -5.24 31.17
C VAL A 230 0.09 -5.11 30.01
N PHE A 231 0.20 -6.16 29.21
CA PHE A 231 1.01 -6.17 27.99
C PHE A 231 0.32 -6.94 26.86
N VAL A 232 0.86 -6.81 25.65
CA VAL A 232 0.38 -7.55 24.49
C VAL A 232 1.36 -8.70 24.19
N THR A 233 0.85 -9.93 24.16
CA THR A 233 1.66 -11.10 23.81
C THR A 233 1.97 -11.13 22.30
N HIS A 234 2.96 -11.94 21.89
CA HIS A 234 3.25 -12.18 20.47
C HIS A 234 2.06 -12.75 19.68
N ALA A 235 1.14 -13.44 20.35
CA ALA A 235 -0.11 -13.92 19.77
C ALA A 235 -1.21 -12.85 19.68
N GLY A 236 -0.94 -11.61 20.12
CA GLY A 236 -1.88 -10.48 20.06
C GLY A 236 -2.99 -10.53 21.10
N GLN A 237 -2.71 -11.16 22.25
CA GLN A 237 -3.61 -11.23 23.39
C GLN A 237 -3.22 -10.17 24.43
N ILE A 238 -4.21 -9.53 25.06
CA ILE A 238 -4.00 -8.57 26.16
C ILE A 238 -3.95 -9.37 27.46
N SER A 239 -2.79 -9.42 28.09
CA SER A 239 -2.50 -10.33 29.17
C SER A 239 -1.76 -9.66 30.31
N ASN A 240 -1.75 -10.32 31.48
CA ASN A 240 -0.88 -10.03 32.62
C ASN A 240 -0.17 -11.32 33.07
N GLU A 241 0.92 -11.18 33.80
CA GLU A 241 1.53 -12.27 34.53
C GLU A 241 0.81 -12.48 35.86
N TRP A 242 0.55 -13.72 36.21
CA TRP A 242 -0.15 -14.12 37.43
C TRP A 242 0.60 -15.19 38.17
N ILE A 243 0.51 -15.17 39.52
CA ILE A 243 0.93 -16.31 40.36
C ILE A 243 -0.33 -17.02 40.83
N ILE A 244 -0.38 -18.32 40.53
CA ILE A 244 -1.46 -19.25 40.95
C ILE A 244 -0.81 -20.44 41.58
N GLY A 245 -1.09 -20.68 42.89
CA GLY A 245 -0.48 -21.81 43.60
C GLY A 245 1.06 -21.81 43.58
N GLY A 246 1.70 -20.63 43.52
CA GLY A 246 3.15 -20.48 43.42
C GLY A 246 3.73 -20.59 42.01
N ILE A 247 2.92 -20.74 40.97
CA ILE A 247 3.35 -20.89 39.57
C ILE A 247 3.05 -19.61 38.81
N HIS A 248 4.05 -19.12 38.06
CA HIS A 248 3.88 -17.99 37.13
C HIS A 248 3.15 -18.44 35.87
N GLN A 249 2.12 -17.70 35.50
CA GLN A 249 1.35 -17.94 34.27
C GLN A 249 1.01 -16.61 33.58
N VAL A 250 1.04 -16.60 32.24
CA VAL A 250 0.52 -15.49 31.43
C VAL A 250 -0.94 -15.78 31.09
N ILE A 251 -1.85 -14.92 31.54
CA ILE A 251 -3.29 -15.12 31.37
C ILE A 251 -3.92 -13.89 30.74
N GLU A 252 -4.80 -14.09 29.74
CA GLU A 252 -5.61 -13.01 29.18
C GLU A 252 -6.46 -12.35 30.27
N GLN A 253 -6.64 -11.03 30.16
CA GLN A 253 -7.44 -10.26 31.11
C GLN A 253 -8.87 -10.79 31.29
N ASP A 254 -9.46 -11.32 30.22
CA ASP A 254 -10.81 -11.89 30.24
C ASP A 254 -10.85 -13.32 30.89
N GLY A 255 -9.69 -13.98 31.05
CA GLY A 255 -9.56 -15.29 31.71
C GLY A 255 -9.58 -15.24 33.22
N VAL A 256 -9.58 -14.05 33.81
CA VAL A 256 -9.58 -13.84 35.27
C VAL A 256 -10.91 -13.23 35.71
N SER A 257 -11.50 -13.75 36.79
CA SER A 257 -12.76 -13.24 37.35
C SER A 257 -12.55 -12.51 38.69
N LYS A 258 -13.31 -11.44 38.90
CA LYS A 258 -13.55 -10.94 40.26
C LYS A 258 -14.41 -11.95 41.02
N ARG A 259 -14.29 -11.95 42.33
CA ARG A 259 -15.11 -12.85 43.17
C ARG A 259 -16.59 -12.60 42.98
#